data_874df3dee5fee26cd4ae10af39342493
#
_entry.id   874df3dee5fee26cd4ae10af39342493
#
_cell.length_a   1.000
_cell.length_b   1.000
_cell.length_c   1.000
_cell.angle_alpha   90.00
_cell.angle_beta   90.00
_cell.angle_gamma   90.00
#
_symmetry.space_group_name_H-M   'P 1'
#
loop_
_entity.id
_entity.type
_entity.pdbx_description
1 polymer ?
#
loop_
_entity_poly.entity_id
_entity_poly.type
_entity_poly.pdbx_seq_one_letter_code
_entity_poly.pdbx_strand_id
1 'polypeptide(L)'
;MRRFGAAWVALAIACAAGLRLAAQVQYARGQNVAPIFEGWEQNPDGTFSMVFGYLNRNYEEEVDIPLGADNNVTMKGESFGDRGQPTHFYPRRQRFLFKVVVPKDWDKKEKVVWTLTSRGRTEQAKGWLQPEWELSEDVKVENMGGGVPDPANKAPSLVASQAETVTLPNPLSLTASATDDGLPKPYRRAPSNPDRDSQPRRPQGVQIKWIQYRGPGTVKFEPSASAIIHGEPVTLTSKASFSAPGTYVLRVTANDGQLFTTRDVTVTVDPPGSVHTTR
;
A
#
# COMPACT_ATOMS: atom_id res chain seq x y z
N MET A 1 41.06 -5.76 -53.07
CA MET A 1 39.66 -5.83 -52.54
C MET A 1 39.50 -6.64 -51.22
N ARG A 2 40.54 -7.03 -50.49
CA ARG A 2 40.40 -7.87 -49.26
C ARG A 2 40.59 -7.13 -47.92
N ARG A 3 40.93 -5.84 -47.91
CA ARG A 3 41.19 -5.09 -46.67
C ARG A 3 39.98 -4.30 -46.11
N PHE A 4 38.95 -4.08 -46.90
CA PHE A 4 37.75 -3.35 -46.45
C PHE A 4 36.77 -4.22 -45.65
N GLY A 5 36.72 -5.53 -45.86
CA GLY A 5 35.79 -6.43 -45.16
C GLY A 5 36.16 -6.62 -43.67
N ALA A 6 37.45 -6.63 -43.33
CA ALA A 6 37.89 -6.84 -41.96
C ALA A 6 37.62 -5.62 -41.04
N ALA A 7 37.62 -4.39 -41.59
CA ALA A 7 37.33 -3.18 -40.83
C ALA A 7 35.83 -3.09 -40.44
N TRP A 8 34.93 -3.54 -41.29
CA TRP A 8 33.47 -3.56 -41.01
C TRP A 8 33.10 -4.62 -39.99
N VAL A 9 33.73 -5.80 -40.03
CA VAL A 9 33.55 -6.85 -39.04
C VAL A 9 34.05 -6.41 -37.67
N ALA A 10 35.20 -5.77 -37.59
CA ALA A 10 35.75 -5.25 -36.31
C ALA A 10 34.86 -4.15 -35.71
N LEU A 11 34.30 -3.25 -36.56
CA LEU A 11 33.37 -2.21 -36.12
C LEU A 11 32.04 -2.79 -35.61
N ALA A 12 31.51 -3.80 -36.27
CA ALA A 12 30.27 -4.49 -35.83
C ALA A 12 30.47 -5.23 -34.51
N ILE A 13 31.59 -5.86 -34.28
CA ILE A 13 31.94 -6.52 -33.00
C ILE A 13 32.17 -5.49 -31.89
N ALA A 14 32.78 -4.36 -32.16
CA ALA A 14 32.94 -3.28 -31.19
C ALA A 14 31.56 -2.65 -30.78
N CYS A 15 30.61 -2.48 -31.72
CA CYS A 15 29.27 -2.01 -31.41
C CYS A 15 28.46 -3.06 -30.64
N ALA A 16 28.61 -4.35 -30.91
CA ALA A 16 27.94 -5.41 -30.12
C ALA A 16 28.50 -5.56 -28.70
N ALA A 17 29.78 -5.28 -28.48
CA ALA A 17 30.39 -5.29 -27.15
C ALA A 17 30.02 -4.06 -26.30
N GLY A 18 29.55 -2.96 -26.91
CA GLY A 18 29.12 -1.72 -26.24
C GLY A 18 27.69 -1.71 -25.72
N LEU A 19 26.82 -2.63 -26.18
CA LEU A 19 25.45 -2.78 -25.70
C LEU A 19 25.42 -3.67 -24.43
N ARG A 20 26.09 -3.25 -23.36
CA ARG A 20 25.66 -3.70 -22.04
C ARG A 20 24.33 -3.01 -21.77
N LEU A 21 23.24 -3.68 -22.07
CA LEU A 21 21.96 -3.39 -21.41
C LEU A 21 22.27 -3.44 -19.92
N ALA A 22 22.34 -2.29 -19.27
CA ALA A 22 22.36 -2.22 -17.82
C ALA A 22 20.99 -2.76 -17.37
N ALA A 23 20.90 -4.08 -17.19
CA ALA A 23 19.75 -4.69 -16.57
C ALA A 23 19.62 -4.01 -15.21
N GLN A 24 18.51 -3.33 -14.98
CA GLN A 24 18.24 -2.71 -13.68
C GLN A 24 18.31 -3.82 -12.65
N VAL A 25 19.29 -3.75 -11.74
CA VAL A 25 19.47 -4.77 -10.71
C VAL A 25 18.24 -4.72 -9.80
N GLN A 26 17.48 -5.79 -9.80
CA GLN A 26 16.33 -5.98 -8.93
C GLN A 26 16.76 -6.82 -7.74
N TYR A 27 16.69 -6.24 -6.55
CA TYR A 27 17.03 -6.96 -5.33
C TYR A 27 15.79 -7.65 -4.77
N ALA A 28 15.79 -8.98 -4.71
CA ALA A 28 14.71 -9.73 -4.08
C ALA A 28 14.58 -9.37 -2.60
N ARG A 29 15.71 -9.23 -1.91
CA ARG A 29 15.81 -9.05 -0.45
C ARG A 29 16.98 -8.15 -0.06
N GLY A 30 17.03 -7.75 1.23
CA GLY A 30 18.17 -7.06 1.84
C GLY A 30 18.17 -5.54 1.65
N GLN A 31 17.14 -4.96 1.04
CA GLN A 31 17.03 -3.52 0.85
C GLN A 31 16.23 -2.85 1.97
N ASN A 32 16.45 -1.56 2.18
CA ASN A 32 15.72 -0.76 3.16
C ASN A 32 14.34 -0.33 2.66
N VAL A 33 13.53 0.15 3.62
CA VAL A 33 12.24 0.79 3.38
C VAL A 33 12.41 2.29 3.47
N ALA A 34 11.90 3.02 2.47
CA ALA A 34 11.89 4.48 2.46
C ALA A 34 10.47 5.01 2.69
N PRO A 35 10.23 5.87 3.69
CA PRO A 35 8.97 6.56 3.85
C PRO A 35 8.79 7.59 2.72
N ILE A 36 7.56 7.90 2.36
CA ILE A 36 7.25 8.87 1.30
C ILE A 36 6.10 9.75 1.76
N PHE A 37 6.26 11.06 1.60
CA PHE A 37 5.17 12.00 1.69
C PHE A 37 4.43 12.03 0.34
N GLU A 38 3.13 11.75 0.38
CA GLU A 38 2.29 11.69 -0.83
C GLU A 38 1.66 13.05 -1.16
N GLY A 39 1.48 13.88 -0.14
CA GLY A 39 0.81 15.16 -0.21
C GLY A 39 -0.11 15.39 0.98
N TRP A 40 -0.93 16.43 0.91
CA TRP A 40 -1.86 16.80 1.98
C TRP A 40 -3.26 17.08 1.42
N GLU A 41 -4.26 16.91 2.27
CA GLU A 41 -5.67 17.15 1.98
C GLU A 41 -6.25 18.09 3.01
N GLN A 42 -7.15 18.99 2.60
CA GLN A 42 -7.97 19.74 3.54
C GLN A 42 -9.20 18.94 3.94
N ASN A 43 -9.42 18.77 5.23
CA ASN A 43 -10.59 18.09 5.76
C ASN A 43 -11.81 19.04 5.82
N PRO A 44 -13.05 18.51 5.81
CA PRO A 44 -14.27 19.32 5.87
C PRO A 44 -14.38 20.20 7.12
N ASP A 45 -13.72 19.84 8.23
CA ASP A 45 -13.69 20.60 9.48
C ASP A 45 -12.60 21.70 9.49
N GLY A 46 -11.87 21.86 8.38
CA GLY A 46 -10.81 22.83 8.20
C GLY A 46 -9.42 22.37 8.69
N THR A 47 -9.30 21.20 9.29
CA THR A 47 -8.01 20.58 9.60
C THR A 47 -7.32 20.09 8.33
N PHE A 48 -6.05 19.65 8.43
CA PHE A 48 -5.33 19.11 7.28
C PHE A 48 -4.84 17.71 7.59
N SER A 49 -4.85 16.84 6.59
CA SER A 49 -4.30 15.49 6.65
C SER A 49 -3.02 15.41 5.85
N MET A 50 -1.88 15.17 6.51
CA MET A 50 -0.62 14.83 5.86
C MET A 50 -0.64 13.35 5.50
N VAL A 51 -0.56 13.03 4.22
CA VAL A 51 -0.73 11.67 3.69
C VAL A 51 0.63 11.04 3.40
N PHE A 52 0.82 9.82 3.87
CA PHE A 52 2.07 9.09 3.72
C PHE A 52 1.87 7.71 3.10
N GLY A 53 2.89 7.28 2.40
CA GLY A 53 3.10 5.95 1.87
C GLY A 53 4.56 5.55 2.02
N TYR A 54 4.97 4.43 1.42
CA TYR A 54 6.37 4.00 1.45
C TYR A 54 6.80 3.27 0.18
N LEU A 55 8.10 3.09 0.03
CA LEU A 55 8.73 2.18 -0.91
C LEU A 55 9.60 1.18 -0.14
N ASN A 56 9.15 -0.05 -0.02
CA ASN A 56 10.03 -1.16 0.29
C ASN A 56 10.81 -1.52 -0.97
N ARG A 57 12.12 -1.32 -0.97
CA ARG A 57 12.96 -1.49 -2.16
C ARG A 57 13.17 -2.95 -2.55
N ASN A 58 12.77 -3.88 -1.69
CA ASN A 58 12.76 -5.31 -1.98
C ASN A 58 11.64 -5.68 -2.97
N TYR A 59 11.86 -6.72 -3.76
CA TYR A 59 10.85 -7.28 -4.66
C TYR A 59 10.04 -8.39 -4.01
N GLU A 60 10.60 -9.10 -3.00
CA GLU A 60 9.98 -10.25 -2.36
C GLU A 60 9.96 -10.15 -0.82
N GLU A 61 10.89 -9.44 -0.20
CA GLU A 61 11.03 -9.40 1.24
C GLU A 61 10.02 -8.43 1.86
N GLU A 62 9.21 -8.95 2.76
CA GLU A 62 8.43 -8.18 3.72
C GLU A 62 9.33 -7.78 4.90
N VAL A 63 9.18 -6.58 5.41
CA VAL A 63 10.04 -6.04 6.48
C VAL A 63 9.17 -5.58 7.65
N ASP A 64 9.55 -5.97 8.87
CA ASP A 64 8.92 -5.48 10.08
C ASP A 64 9.78 -4.41 10.73
N ILE A 65 9.19 -3.24 11.03
CA ILE A 65 9.81 -2.14 11.76
C ILE A 65 8.82 -1.70 12.85
N PRO A 66 9.00 -2.16 14.09
CA PRO A 66 8.12 -1.80 15.21
C PRO A 66 8.08 -0.28 15.44
N LEU A 67 6.98 0.19 16.03
CA LEU A 67 6.89 1.56 16.52
C LEU A 67 7.98 1.83 17.54
N GLY A 68 8.63 2.99 17.46
CA GLY A 68 9.72 3.38 18.33
C GLY A 68 10.74 4.24 17.59
N ALA A 69 12.00 4.17 18.00
CA ALA A 69 13.07 4.98 17.43
C ALA A 69 13.24 4.76 15.90
N ASP A 70 13.03 3.51 15.44
CA ASP A 70 13.20 3.12 14.04
C ASP A 70 11.95 3.33 13.18
N ASN A 71 10.80 3.64 13.78
CA ASN A 71 9.54 3.93 13.10
C ASN A 71 8.78 4.98 13.88
N ASN A 72 9.08 6.23 13.61
CA ASN A 72 8.64 7.35 14.43
C ASN A 72 8.09 8.50 13.58
N VAL A 73 7.03 9.13 14.08
CA VAL A 73 6.48 10.37 13.51
C VAL A 73 6.77 11.52 14.47
N THR A 74 7.39 12.59 13.98
CA THR A 74 7.65 13.80 14.75
C THR A 74 6.91 15.01 14.17
N MET A 75 6.46 15.90 15.03
CA MET A 75 5.87 17.18 14.69
C MET A 75 6.46 18.24 15.65
N LYS A 76 6.86 19.40 15.12
CA LYS A 76 7.49 20.49 15.91
C LYS A 76 8.68 19.98 16.75
N GLY A 77 9.40 18.98 16.24
CA GLY A 77 10.54 18.38 16.94
C GLY A 77 10.19 17.35 18.03
N GLU A 78 8.91 17.18 18.36
CA GLU A 78 8.47 16.21 19.36
C GLU A 78 8.09 14.87 18.71
N SER A 79 8.41 13.78 19.39
CA SER A 79 8.02 12.42 18.99
C SER A 79 6.59 12.13 19.47
N PHE A 80 5.75 11.65 18.58
CA PHE A 80 4.34 11.34 18.88
C PHE A 80 4.02 9.85 18.88
N GLY A 81 5.02 9.00 18.75
CA GLY A 81 4.82 7.54 18.82
C GLY A 81 3.87 7.02 17.74
N ASP A 82 2.70 6.53 18.15
CA ASP A 82 1.66 6.03 17.23
C ASP A 82 0.84 7.16 16.61
N ARG A 83 0.94 7.28 15.29
CA ARG A 83 0.18 8.20 14.45
C ARG A 83 -0.53 7.50 13.31
N GLY A 84 -0.70 6.20 13.40
CA GLY A 84 -1.34 5.40 12.39
C GLY A 84 -0.38 4.74 11.40
N GLN A 85 0.94 4.93 11.54
CA GLN A 85 1.92 4.32 10.64
C GLN A 85 1.94 2.79 10.76
N PRO A 86 2.25 2.04 9.66
CA PRO A 86 2.36 0.59 9.68
C PRO A 86 3.61 0.14 10.45
N THR A 87 3.62 -1.14 10.87
CA THR A 87 4.84 -1.82 11.33
C THR A 87 5.25 -2.96 10.41
N HIS A 88 4.37 -3.37 9.50
CA HIS A 88 4.63 -4.39 8.50
C HIS A 88 4.66 -3.76 7.10
N PHE A 89 5.73 -4.04 6.34
CA PHE A 89 6.02 -3.37 5.07
C PHE A 89 6.12 -4.37 3.93
N TYR A 90 5.05 -4.47 3.14
CA TYR A 90 5.02 -5.29 1.93
C TYR A 90 6.00 -4.81 0.86
N PRO A 91 6.45 -5.67 -0.04
CA PRO A 91 7.33 -5.29 -1.14
C PRO A 91 6.77 -4.17 -2.00
N ARG A 92 7.69 -3.38 -2.57
CA ARG A 92 7.43 -2.31 -3.52
C ARG A 92 6.64 -1.12 -2.94
N ARG A 93 6.04 -0.35 -3.81
CA ARG A 93 5.39 0.93 -3.52
C ARG A 93 4.01 0.73 -2.92
N GLN A 94 3.77 1.31 -1.74
CA GLN A 94 2.45 1.42 -1.11
C GLN A 94 2.11 2.91 -0.96
N ARG A 95 0.97 3.32 -1.53
CA ARG A 95 0.56 4.71 -1.62
C ARG A 95 -0.59 5.01 -0.66
N PHE A 96 -0.70 6.27 -0.21
CA PHE A 96 -1.84 6.80 0.56
C PHE A 96 -2.23 5.93 1.76
N LEU A 97 -1.22 5.46 2.51
CA LEU A 97 -1.38 4.36 3.46
C LEU A 97 -1.95 4.82 4.80
N PHE A 98 -1.51 5.97 5.30
CA PHE A 98 -2.02 6.58 6.51
C PHE A 98 -1.96 8.11 6.46
N LYS A 99 -2.70 8.74 7.36
CA LYS A 99 -2.84 10.19 7.45
C LYS A 99 -2.49 10.65 8.86
N VAL A 100 -1.75 11.75 8.94
CA VAL A 100 -1.51 12.46 10.19
C VAL A 100 -2.28 13.77 10.15
N VAL A 101 -3.28 13.91 11.00
CA VAL A 101 -4.10 15.11 11.07
C VAL A 101 -3.38 16.20 11.85
N VAL A 102 -3.34 17.41 11.28
CA VAL A 102 -2.82 18.62 11.92
C VAL A 102 -3.91 19.68 12.03
N PRO A 103 -3.85 20.58 13.02
CA PRO A 103 -4.88 21.60 13.26
C PRO A 103 -5.07 22.55 12.06
N LYS A 104 -6.23 23.24 12.02
CA LYS A 104 -6.54 24.26 10.98
C LYS A 104 -5.60 25.45 10.97
N ASP A 105 -5.00 25.78 12.12
CA ASP A 105 -4.01 26.84 12.32
C ASP A 105 -2.56 26.36 12.21
N TRP A 106 -2.34 25.17 11.61
CA TRP A 106 -1.01 24.63 11.38
C TRP A 106 -0.16 25.56 10.53
N ASP A 107 1.04 25.92 11.00
CA ASP A 107 1.96 26.73 10.21
C ASP A 107 2.35 25.99 8.93
N LYS A 108 2.20 26.66 7.78
CA LYS A 108 2.47 26.10 6.46
C LYS A 108 3.91 25.64 6.27
N LYS A 109 4.84 26.13 7.08
CA LYS A 109 6.27 25.75 7.03
C LYS A 109 6.63 24.64 8.01
N GLU A 110 5.75 24.37 8.99
CA GLU A 110 5.95 23.28 9.94
C GLU A 110 5.84 21.93 9.24
N LYS A 111 6.63 20.99 9.75
CA LYS A 111 6.77 19.67 9.13
C LYS A 111 6.28 18.57 10.04
N VAL A 112 5.55 17.65 9.45
CA VAL A 112 5.34 16.30 9.97
C VAL A 112 6.42 15.42 9.34
N VAL A 113 7.24 14.78 10.15
CA VAL A 113 8.37 13.97 9.66
C VAL A 113 8.16 12.52 10.07
N TRP A 114 8.04 11.64 9.09
CA TRP A 114 8.06 10.20 9.32
C TRP A 114 9.46 9.67 9.07
N THR A 115 10.06 9.05 10.09
CA THR A 115 11.39 8.46 10.04
C THR A 115 11.29 6.95 10.10
N LEU A 116 11.97 6.28 9.19
CA LEU A 116 12.16 4.84 9.19
C LEU A 116 13.65 4.50 9.17
N THR A 117 14.06 3.58 10.06
CA THR A 117 15.40 2.99 10.05
C THR A 117 15.29 1.50 9.80
N SER A 118 15.92 1.03 8.74
CA SER A 118 15.97 -0.39 8.39
C SER A 118 17.25 -0.71 7.63
N ARG A 119 17.82 -1.90 7.85
CA ARG A 119 19.06 -2.33 7.18
C ARG A 119 20.22 -1.31 7.34
N GLY A 120 20.32 -0.68 8.52
CA GLY A 120 21.36 0.31 8.83
C GLY A 120 21.20 1.65 8.10
N ARG A 121 20.07 1.92 7.47
CA ARG A 121 19.75 3.18 6.78
C ARG A 121 18.56 3.86 7.41
N THR A 122 18.70 5.15 7.70
CA THR A 122 17.61 6.02 8.16
C THR A 122 17.16 6.89 7.01
N GLU A 123 15.87 6.85 6.72
CA GLU A 123 15.20 7.64 5.68
C GLU A 123 14.08 8.46 6.32
N GLN A 124 13.81 9.64 5.77
CA GLN A 124 12.79 10.56 6.27
C GLN A 124 11.88 11.04 5.14
N ALA A 125 10.57 11.03 5.40
CA ALA A 125 9.58 11.76 4.63
C ALA A 125 9.13 12.98 5.40
N LYS A 126 9.19 14.16 4.78
CA LYS A 126 8.85 15.44 5.39
C LYS A 126 7.61 15.99 4.70
N GLY A 127 6.49 16.03 5.40
CA GLY A 127 5.23 16.58 4.94
C GLY A 127 5.00 17.99 5.48
N TRP A 128 4.57 18.92 4.60
CA TRP A 128 4.14 20.28 4.98
C TRP A 128 3.09 20.79 3.98
N LEU A 129 2.42 21.88 4.28
CA LEU A 129 1.33 22.44 3.45
C LEU A 129 1.86 23.23 2.24
N GLN A 130 2.64 22.56 1.38
CA GLN A 130 3.11 23.14 0.12
C GLN A 130 1.98 23.04 -0.92
N PRO A 131 1.58 24.15 -1.58
CA PRO A 131 0.44 24.16 -2.49
C PRO A 131 0.51 23.11 -3.60
N GLU A 132 1.69 22.85 -4.15
CA GLU A 132 1.90 21.88 -5.24
C GLU A 132 1.71 20.42 -4.82
N TRP A 133 1.57 20.16 -3.51
CA TRP A 133 1.36 18.84 -2.94
C TRP A 133 -0.04 18.63 -2.38
N GLU A 134 -0.97 19.52 -2.72
CA GLU A 134 -2.37 19.31 -2.41
C GLU A 134 -2.94 18.15 -3.23
N LEU A 135 -3.56 17.20 -2.53
CA LEU A 135 -4.13 16.00 -3.12
C LEU A 135 -5.61 16.20 -3.40
N SER A 136 -5.99 16.18 -4.67
CA SER A 136 -7.38 15.96 -5.10
C SER A 136 -7.67 14.47 -5.28
N GLU A 137 -8.95 14.10 -5.35
CA GLU A 137 -9.34 12.72 -5.69
C GLU A 137 -8.77 12.31 -7.04
N ASP A 138 -8.76 13.20 -8.04
CA ASP A 138 -8.23 12.94 -9.37
C ASP A 138 -6.74 12.56 -9.31
N VAL A 139 -5.94 13.32 -8.56
CA VAL A 139 -4.51 13.02 -8.37
C VAL A 139 -4.32 11.65 -7.71
N LYS A 140 -5.17 11.30 -6.74
CA LYS A 140 -5.10 9.98 -6.10
C LYS A 140 -5.45 8.87 -7.08
N VAL A 141 -6.55 9.01 -7.82
CA VAL A 141 -6.98 8.05 -8.84
C VAL A 141 -5.91 7.82 -9.89
N GLU A 142 -5.32 8.87 -10.44
CA GLU A 142 -4.26 8.78 -11.44
C GLU A 142 -3.01 8.07 -10.87
N ASN A 143 -2.58 8.46 -9.67
CA ASN A 143 -1.40 7.86 -9.01
C ASN A 143 -1.60 6.39 -8.60
N MET A 144 -2.84 6.00 -8.27
CA MET A 144 -3.21 4.59 -8.04
C MET A 144 -3.36 3.82 -9.34
N GLY A 145 -3.25 4.51 -10.42
CA GLY A 145 -3.39 3.91 -11.73
C GLY A 145 -4.87 3.77 -12.12
N GLY A 146 -5.85 4.49 -11.56
CA GLY A 146 -7.30 4.44 -11.83
C GLY A 146 -7.75 4.96 -13.20
N GLY A 147 -6.85 5.54 -14.01
CA GLY A 147 -7.17 6.12 -15.30
C GLY A 147 -7.77 7.50 -15.18
N VAL A 148 -8.61 7.85 -16.14
CA VAL A 148 -9.39 9.09 -16.05
C VAL A 148 -10.44 8.92 -14.96
N PRO A 149 -10.45 9.79 -13.94
CA PRO A 149 -11.45 9.73 -12.87
C PRO A 149 -12.88 9.84 -13.43
N ASP A 150 -13.79 9.04 -12.91
CA ASP A 150 -15.21 9.21 -13.15
C ASP A 150 -15.78 10.12 -12.05
N PRO A 151 -16.25 11.35 -12.35
CA PRO A 151 -16.71 12.28 -11.32
C PRO A 151 -18.00 11.84 -10.61
N ALA A 152 -18.71 10.86 -11.14
CA ALA A 152 -19.89 10.28 -10.52
C ALA A 152 -19.56 9.10 -9.58
N ASN A 153 -18.33 8.55 -9.67
CA ASN A 153 -17.90 7.41 -8.89
C ASN A 153 -17.81 7.74 -7.39
N LYS A 154 -18.26 6.81 -6.55
CA LYS A 154 -18.15 6.86 -5.10
C LYS A 154 -17.35 5.67 -4.60
N ALA A 155 -16.53 5.90 -3.57
CA ALA A 155 -15.81 4.81 -2.95
C ALA A 155 -16.74 3.71 -2.43
N PRO A 156 -16.37 2.42 -2.58
CA PRO A 156 -17.17 1.31 -2.09
C PRO A 156 -17.52 1.43 -0.61
N SER A 157 -18.74 1.06 -0.22
CA SER A 157 -19.11 0.89 1.18
C SER A 157 -18.51 -0.43 1.68
N LEU A 158 -17.88 -0.43 2.86
CA LEU A 158 -17.19 -1.59 3.42
C LEU A 158 -17.61 -1.85 4.86
N VAL A 159 -18.02 -3.07 5.15
CA VAL A 159 -18.27 -3.60 6.48
C VAL A 159 -17.33 -4.77 6.73
N ALA A 160 -16.77 -4.86 7.93
CA ALA A 160 -15.82 -5.93 8.28
C ALA A 160 -16.09 -6.46 9.70
N SER A 161 -15.54 -7.64 10.00
CA SER A 161 -15.44 -8.19 11.37
C SER A 161 -14.97 -7.13 12.34
N GLN A 162 -15.44 -7.21 13.58
CA GLN A 162 -14.99 -6.34 14.66
C GLN A 162 -13.70 -6.85 15.32
N ALA A 163 -13.25 -6.18 16.38
CA ALA A 163 -12.11 -6.64 17.16
C ALA A 163 -12.39 -8.03 17.78
N GLU A 164 -11.43 -8.93 17.64
CA GLU A 164 -11.57 -10.33 18.03
C GLU A 164 -10.35 -10.82 18.82
N THR A 165 -10.54 -11.93 19.55
CA THR A 165 -9.46 -12.63 20.23
C THR A 165 -9.40 -14.07 19.74
N VAL A 166 -8.19 -14.59 19.53
CA VAL A 166 -7.94 -15.97 19.14
C VAL A 166 -6.75 -16.54 19.90
N THR A 167 -6.80 -17.84 20.24
CA THR A 167 -5.70 -18.54 20.91
C THR A 167 -4.95 -19.42 19.91
N LEU A 168 -3.62 -19.30 19.88
CA LEU A 168 -2.77 -20.15 19.06
C LEU A 168 -2.95 -21.64 19.41
N PRO A 169 -2.88 -22.55 18.43
CA PRO A 169 -2.60 -22.35 17.00
C PRO A 169 -3.85 -22.13 16.14
N ASN A 170 -5.03 -21.84 16.72
CA ASN A 170 -6.29 -21.74 15.98
C ASN A 170 -6.26 -20.57 15.01
N PRO A 171 -6.77 -20.76 13.78
CA PRO A 171 -7.00 -19.64 12.87
C PRO A 171 -8.25 -18.85 13.27
N LEU A 172 -8.28 -17.57 12.92
CA LEU A 172 -9.43 -16.69 13.05
C LEU A 172 -10.17 -16.58 11.72
N SER A 173 -11.51 -16.67 11.75
CA SER A 173 -12.35 -16.43 10.58
C SER A 173 -12.72 -14.95 10.51
N LEU A 174 -12.30 -14.25 9.46
CA LEU A 174 -12.57 -12.83 9.22
C LEU A 174 -13.52 -12.70 8.03
N THR A 175 -14.55 -11.88 8.16
CA THR A 175 -15.48 -11.61 7.07
C THR A 175 -15.51 -10.12 6.77
N ALA A 176 -15.52 -9.78 5.47
CA ALA A 176 -15.73 -8.42 4.99
C ALA A 176 -16.71 -8.43 3.81
N SER A 177 -17.60 -7.43 3.75
CA SER A 177 -18.57 -7.26 2.67
C SER A 177 -18.53 -5.84 2.15
N ALA A 178 -18.62 -5.68 0.84
CA ALA A 178 -18.63 -4.38 0.18
C ALA A 178 -19.79 -4.29 -0.81
N THR A 179 -20.34 -3.09 -0.93
CA THR A 179 -21.29 -2.68 -1.97
C THR A 179 -20.77 -1.44 -2.66
N ASP A 180 -21.17 -1.24 -3.91
CA ASP A 180 -20.65 -0.22 -4.79
C ASP A 180 -21.73 0.33 -5.70
N ASP A 181 -21.52 1.51 -6.28
CA ASP A 181 -22.47 2.12 -7.23
C ASP A 181 -22.32 1.57 -8.68
N GLY A 182 -21.37 0.66 -8.89
CA GLY A 182 -21.10 0.06 -10.20
C GLY A 182 -20.29 0.95 -11.13
N LEU A 183 -19.58 1.93 -10.57
CA LEU A 183 -18.63 2.78 -11.29
C LEU A 183 -17.19 2.48 -10.85
N PRO A 184 -16.18 2.75 -11.65
CA PRO A 184 -16.28 3.12 -13.07
C PRO A 184 -16.83 1.96 -13.92
N LYS A 185 -17.59 2.30 -14.96
CA LYS A 185 -18.15 1.28 -15.87
C LYS A 185 -17.03 0.47 -16.51
N PRO A 186 -17.24 -0.84 -16.73
CA PRO A 186 -16.31 -1.67 -17.46
C PRO A 186 -15.98 -1.09 -18.83
N TYR A 187 -14.71 -1.01 -19.16
CA TYR A 187 -14.26 -0.52 -20.44
C TYR A 187 -14.81 -1.42 -21.56
N ARG A 188 -15.74 -0.93 -22.37
CA ARG A 188 -16.16 -1.63 -23.59
C ARG A 188 -15.01 -1.53 -24.59
N ARG A 189 -14.49 -2.68 -25.02
CA ARG A 189 -13.43 -2.80 -25.99
C ARG A 189 -13.87 -2.12 -27.31
N ALA A 190 -13.16 -1.06 -27.72
CA ALA A 190 -13.10 -0.71 -29.15
C ALA A 190 -12.35 -1.83 -29.89
N PRO A 191 -12.65 -2.11 -31.18
CA PRO A 191 -11.93 -3.13 -31.94
C PRO A 191 -10.42 -2.87 -31.85
N SER A 192 -9.68 -3.91 -31.51
CA SER A 192 -8.31 -3.86 -31.05
C SER A 192 -7.33 -3.29 -32.07
N ASN A 193 -6.48 -2.37 -31.60
CA ASN A 193 -5.18 -2.15 -32.20
C ASN A 193 -4.21 -3.11 -31.49
N PRO A 194 -3.59 -4.09 -32.18
CA PRO A 194 -2.73 -5.11 -31.58
C PRO A 194 -1.57 -4.53 -30.76
N ASP A 195 -1.08 -3.33 -31.10
CA ASP A 195 0.04 -2.68 -30.44
C ASP A 195 -0.31 -2.02 -29.09
N ARG A 196 -1.60 -1.90 -28.76
CA ARG A 196 -2.09 -1.38 -27.47
C ARG A 196 -2.48 -2.48 -26.46
N ASP A 197 -2.53 -3.73 -26.88
CA ASP A 197 -2.99 -4.86 -26.03
C ASP A 197 -1.96 -5.35 -25.01
N SER A 198 -0.75 -4.75 -25.00
CA SER A 198 0.34 -5.13 -24.09
C SER A 198 0.28 -4.46 -22.70
N GLN A 199 -0.64 -3.55 -22.45
CA GLN A 199 -0.80 -2.95 -21.11
C GLN A 199 -1.67 -3.83 -20.21
N PRO A 200 -1.25 -4.08 -18.96
CA PRO A 200 -2.07 -4.85 -18.01
C PRO A 200 -3.42 -4.15 -17.82
N ARG A 201 -4.48 -4.91 -18.12
CA ARG A 201 -5.85 -4.42 -17.94
C ARG A 201 -6.14 -4.30 -16.47
N ARG A 202 -6.71 -3.17 -16.06
CA ARG A 202 -7.15 -2.99 -14.70
C ARG A 202 -8.36 -3.86 -14.41
N PRO A 203 -8.44 -4.37 -13.18
CA PRO A 203 -9.64 -5.01 -12.67
C PRO A 203 -10.81 -4.03 -12.77
N GLN A 204 -11.94 -4.48 -13.29
CA GLN A 204 -13.16 -3.72 -13.39
C GLN A 204 -14.18 -4.31 -12.44
N GLY A 205 -14.46 -3.59 -11.37
CA GLY A 205 -15.33 -4.01 -10.30
C GLY A 205 -14.62 -4.01 -8.94
N VAL A 206 -15.38 -4.30 -7.92
CA VAL A 206 -14.90 -4.28 -6.54
C VAL A 206 -14.12 -5.54 -6.20
N GLN A 207 -12.97 -5.34 -5.55
CA GLN A 207 -12.20 -6.38 -4.90
C GLN A 207 -12.01 -6.06 -3.43
N ILE A 208 -12.21 -7.03 -2.56
CA ILE A 208 -11.86 -6.95 -1.14
C ILE A 208 -10.53 -7.68 -0.93
N LYS A 209 -9.62 -7.06 -0.16
CA LYS A 209 -8.32 -7.64 0.18
C LYS A 209 -7.96 -7.40 1.64
N TRP A 210 -7.52 -8.45 2.34
CA TRP A 210 -6.92 -8.38 3.67
C TRP A 210 -5.40 -8.28 3.59
N ILE A 211 -4.82 -7.45 4.46
CA ILE A 211 -3.37 -7.37 4.68
C ILE A 211 -3.08 -7.27 6.18
N GLN A 212 -1.90 -7.69 6.59
CA GLN A 212 -1.34 -7.35 7.88
C GLN A 212 -0.87 -5.90 7.83
N TYR A 213 -1.32 -5.09 8.76
CA TYR A 213 -0.90 -3.70 8.87
C TYR A 213 0.12 -3.50 10.01
N ARG A 214 -0.13 -4.20 11.13
CA ARG A 214 0.76 -4.25 12.30
C ARG A 214 0.71 -5.62 12.95
N GLY A 215 1.77 -5.95 13.69
CA GLY A 215 1.81 -7.13 14.53
C GLY A 215 3.20 -7.59 14.84
N PRO A 216 3.37 -8.43 15.88
CA PRO A 216 4.68 -8.93 16.30
C PRO A 216 5.20 -10.12 15.48
N GLY A 217 4.35 -10.71 14.65
CA GLY A 217 4.69 -11.86 13.79
C GLY A 217 3.99 -11.77 12.45
N THR A 218 4.06 -12.81 11.64
CA THR A 218 3.44 -12.87 10.31
C THR A 218 2.00 -13.38 10.38
N VAL A 219 1.14 -12.87 9.48
CA VAL A 219 -0.24 -13.31 9.30
C VAL A 219 -0.44 -13.85 7.88
N LYS A 220 -0.97 -15.06 7.78
CA LYS A 220 -1.33 -15.67 6.51
C LYS A 220 -2.85 -15.66 6.36
N PHE A 221 -3.35 -15.13 5.24
CA PHE A 221 -4.76 -15.09 4.90
C PHE A 221 -5.09 -16.09 3.80
N GLU A 222 -6.16 -16.88 3.98
CA GLU A 222 -6.61 -17.87 3.00
C GLU A 222 -8.15 -17.79 2.81
N PRO A 223 -8.62 -17.27 1.65
CA PRO A 223 -7.89 -16.44 0.66
C PRO A 223 -7.59 -15.04 1.18
N SER A 224 -6.56 -14.37 0.65
CA SER A 224 -6.21 -12.98 1.01
C SER A 224 -7.05 -11.93 0.29
N ALA A 225 -7.69 -12.30 -0.83
CA ALA A 225 -8.51 -11.40 -1.64
C ALA A 225 -9.72 -12.14 -2.23
N SER A 226 -10.80 -11.39 -2.50
CA SER A 226 -11.95 -11.86 -3.24
C SER A 226 -11.67 -11.93 -4.75
N ALA A 227 -12.55 -12.58 -5.50
CA ALA A 227 -12.71 -12.28 -6.92
C ALA A 227 -13.09 -10.81 -7.11
N ILE A 228 -12.86 -10.29 -8.33
CA ILE A 228 -13.29 -8.96 -8.73
C ILE A 228 -14.70 -9.09 -9.27
N ILE A 229 -15.66 -8.37 -8.69
CA ILE A 229 -17.09 -8.46 -9.04
C ILE A 229 -17.60 -7.07 -9.39
N HIS A 230 -18.31 -6.97 -10.50
CA HIS A 230 -18.89 -5.72 -10.97
C HIS A 230 -20.42 -5.73 -10.79
N GLY A 231 -20.94 -4.66 -10.21
CA GLY A 231 -22.39 -4.41 -10.10
C GLY A 231 -23.13 -5.24 -9.06
N GLU A 232 -22.44 -6.11 -8.33
CA GLU A 232 -23.01 -6.98 -7.30
C GLU A 232 -22.25 -6.81 -5.98
N PRO A 233 -22.89 -7.06 -4.82
CA PRO A 233 -22.20 -7.09 -3.54
C PRO A 233 -21.09 -8.15 -3.51
N VAL A 234 -19.97 -7.82 -2.88
CA VAL A 234 -18.81 -8.71 -2.71
C VAL A 234 -18.68 -9.08 -1.25
N THR A 235 -18.49 -10.36 -0.96
CA THR A 235 -18.15 -10.84 0.38
C THR A 235 -16.90 -11.70 0.33
N LEU A 236 -15.99 -11.47 1.27
CA LEU A 236 -14.78 -12.24 1.46
C LEU A 236 -14.74 -12.79 2.89
N THR A 237 -14.70 -14.11 3.01
CA THR A 237 -14.38 -14.80 4.27
C THR A 237 -13.01 -15.39 4.17
N SER A 238 -12.10 -15.00 5.08
CA SER A 238 -10.70 -15.40 5.12
C SER A 238 -10.38 -16.09 6.44
N LYS A 239 -9.56 -17.14 6.38
CA LYS A 239 -8.91 -17.68 7.58
C LYS A 239 -7.57 -16.97 7.77
N ALA A 240 -7.40 -16.30 8.92
CA ALA A 240 -6.16 -15.66 9.32
C ALA A 240 -5.40 -16.57 10.30
N SER A 241 -4.19 -16.96 9.96
CA SER A 241 -3.29 -17.74 10.80
C SER A 241 -2.12 -16.87 11.26
N PHE A 242 -1.77 -16.94 12.54
CA PHE A 242 -0.78 -16.07 13.19
C PHE A 242 0.45 -16.88 13.60
N SER A 243 1.65 -16.31 13.43
CA SER A 243 2.89 -16.99 13.79
C SER A 243 3.36 -16.74 15.24
N ALA A 244 2.84 -15.71 15.91
CA ALA A 244 3.21 -15.32 17.25
C ALA A 244 2.03 -14.72 18.03
N PRO A 245 2.01 -14.80 19.37
CA PRO A 245 1.04 -14.12 20.19
C PRO A 245 1.29 -12.60 20.21
N GLY A 246 0.25 -11.82 20.49
CA GLY A 246 0.30 -10.38 20.65
C GLY A 246 -0.85 -9.66 19.93
N THR A 247 -0.76 -8.34 19.84
CA THR A 247 -1.80 -7.52 19.21
C THR A 247 -1.44 -7.22 17.76
N TYR A 248 -2.38 -7.52 16.87
CA TYR A 248 -2.29 -7.24 15.43
C TYR A 248 -3.32 -6.20 15.02
N VAL A 249 -2.97 -5.42 14.02
CA VAL A 249 -3.93 -4.63 13.24
C VAL A 249 -3.97 -5.21 11.82
N LEU A 250 -5.12 -5.72 11.45
CA LEU A 250 -5.39 -6.26 10.11
C LEU A 250 -6.18 -5.21 9.35
N ARG A 251 -5.74 -4.88 8.15
CA ARG A 251 -6.44 -3.93 7.30
C ARG A 251 -7.15 -4.64 6.17
N VAL A 252 -8.42 -4.32 5.99
CA VAL A 252 -9.20 -4.72 4.83
C VAL A 252 -9.48 -3.52 3.95
N THR A 253 -9.36 -3.71 2.65
CA THR A 253 -9.62 -2.68 1.63
C THR A 253 -10.62 -3.21 0.63
N ALA A 254 -11.66 -2.45 0.34
CA ALA A 254 -12.51 -2.60 -0.85
C ALA A 254 -12.09 -1.55 -1.88
N ASN A 255 -11.83 -1.97 -3.11
CA ASN A 255 -11.32 -1.11 -4.19
C ASN A 255 -12.08 -1.42 -5.48
N ASP A 256 -12.60 -0.38 -6.16
CA ASP A 256 -13.35 -0.47 -7.43
C ASP A 256 -12.45 -0.27 -8.68
N GLY A 257 -11.16 -0.02 -8.46
CA GLY A 257 -10.17 0.30 -9.49
C GLY A 257 -9.85 1.79 -9.60
N GLN A 258 -10.64 2.67 -8.98
CA GLN A 258 -10.39 4.12 -8.87
C GLN A 258 -10.36 4.59 -7.43
N LEU A 259 -11.39 4.26 -6.66
CA LEU A 259 -11.55 4.65 -5.27
C LEU A 259 -11.48 3.43 -4.36
N PHE A 260 -11.23 3.68 -3.09
CA PHE A 260 -11.15 2.61 -2.11
C PHE A 260 -11.60 3.05 -0.71
N THR A 261 -12.09 2.08 0.03
CA THR A 261 -12.40 2.23 1.46
C THR A 261 -11.62 1.21 2.26
N THR A 262 -11.06 1.63 3.39
CA THR A 262 -10.31 0.76 4.30
C THR A 262 -10.99 0.65 5.66
N ARG A 263 -10.80 -0.50 6.33
CA ARG A 263 -11.14 -0.71 7.73
C ARG A 263 -10.00 -1.46 8.41
N ASP A 264 -9.66 -1.03 9.62
CA ASP A 264 -8.70 -1.70 10.47
C ASP A 264 -9.42 -2.52 11.53
N VAL A 265 -8.99 -3.76 11.72
CA VAL A 265 -9.51 -4.70 12.71
C VAL A 265 -8.38 -5.07 13.65
N THR A 266 -8.58 -4.81 14.95
CA THR A 266 -7.64 -5.22 15.98
C THR A 266 -7.90 -6.65 16.39
N VAL A 267 -6.87 -7.49 16.38
CA VAL A 267 -6.93 -8.89 16.80
C VAL A 267 -5.92 -9.11 17.92
N THR A 268 -6.41 -9.66 19.04
CA THR A 268 -5.54 -10.15 20.13
C THR A 268 -5.31 -11.63 19.92
N VAL A 269 -4.05 -12.02 19.83
CA VAL A 269 -3.62 -13.41 19.67
C VAL A 269 -2.99 -13.87 20.98
N ASP A 270 -3.63 -14.82 21.63
CA ASP A 270 -3.14 -15.37 22.89
C ASP A 270 -2.19 -16.56 22.67
N PRO A 271 -1.23 -16.77 23.57
CA PRO A 271 -0.37 -17.94 23.51
C PRO A 271 -1.16 -19.26 23.66
N PRO A 272 -0.59 -20.40 23.23
CA PRO A 272 -1.24 -21.69 23.41
C PRO A 272 -1.55 -21.97 24.88
N GLY A 273 -2.74 -22.52 25.17
CA GLY A 273 -3.16 -22.90 26.53
C GLY A 273 -3.74 -21.73 27.35
N SER A 274 -3.91 -20.55 26.82
CA SER A 274 -4.62 -19.46 27.49
C SER A 274 -6.09 -19.84 27.69
N VAL A 275 -6.57 -19.76 28.95
CA VAL A 275 -7.99 -20.00 29.31
C VAL A 275 -8.67 -18.66 29.47
N HIS A 276 -9.61 -18.36 28.56
CA HIS A 276 -10.51 -17.21 28.74
C HIS A 276 -11.60 -17.57 29.74
N THR A 277 -11.48 -17.06 30.96
CA THR A 277 -12.61 -17.12 31.89
C THR A 277 -13.64 -16.11 31.42
N THR A 278 -14.69 -16.57 30.78
CA THR A 278 -15.89 -15.75 30.49
C THR A 278 -16.46 -15.26 31.82
N ARG A 279 -16.41 -13.97 32.05
CA ARG A 279 -17.13 -13.31 33.14
C ARG A 279 -18.51 -12.90 32.70
#